data_1fbd1bb15955109aa3c22369186e9442
#
_entry.id   1fbd1bb15955109aa3c22369186e9442
#
_cell.length_a   1.000
_cell.length_b   1.000
_cell.length_c   1.000
_cell.angle_alpha   90.00
_cell.angle_beta   90.00
_cell.angle_gamma   90.00
#
_symmetry.space_group_name_H-M   'P 1'
#
loop_
_entity.id
_entity.type
_entity.pdbx_description
1 polymer ?
#
loop_
_entity_poly.entity_id
_entity_poly.type
_entity_poly.pdbx_seq_one_letter_code
_entity_poly.pdbx_strand_id
1 'polypeptide(L)'
;SRSEIQKLVVFNSHGGNDFKQMIREVGTHFPDLWISTCFWFKALDGSTYFDHVGDHADETETSLLLHLRPDLVLPLGEAGEGLAKKTNIHAMREGWAWAERKWSQVTEDTGVGNPKKATAEKGKRFYGDLTQKLGQFFIELADADLQKLYE
;
A
#
# COMPACT_ATOMS: atom_id res chain seq x y z
N SER A 1 10.79 3.82 29.37
CA SER A 1 10.69 2.67 28.46
C SER A 1 11.77 1.66 28.84
N ARG A 2 11.46 0.37 28.72
CA ARG A 2 12.45 -0.70 28.98
C ARG A 2 13.38 -0.94 27.78
N SER A 3 13.19 -0.24 26.69
CA SER A 3 13.98 -0.33 25.46
C SER A 3 14.46 1.06 25.07
N GLU A 4 15.64 1.14 24.48
CA GLU A 4 16.22 2.37 23.95
C GLU A 4 15.66 2.76 22.58
N ILE A 5 14.56 2.13 22.15
CA ILE A 5 13.92 2.41 20.87
C ILE A 5 13.22 3.77 20.94
N GLN A 6 13.64 4.68 20.09
CA GLN A 6 13.08 6.03 19.99
C GLN A 6 12.24 6.23 18.72
N LYS A 7 12.39 5.37 17.72
CA LYS A 7 11.72 5.47 16.43
C LYS A 7 11.06 4.14 16.08
N LEU A 8 9.78 4.16 15.73
CA LEU A 8 9.01 3.00 15.30
C LEU A 8 8.31 3.29 13.98
N VAL A 9 8.45 2.40 13.00
CA VAL A 9 7.71 2.47 11.73
C VAL A 9 6.71 1.32 11.66
N VAL A 10 5.44 1.64 11.48
CA VAL A 10 4.42 0.69 11.05
C VAL A 10 4.48 0.62 9.52
N PHE A 11 5.09 -0.43 9.01
CA PHE A 11 5.17 -0.68 7.56
C PHE A 11 3.84 -1.26 7.07
N ASN A 12 2.97 -0.39 6.53
CA ASN A 12 1.64 -0.78 6.11
C ASN A 12 1.64 -1.30 4.67
N SER A 13 1.20 -2.54 4.52
CA SER A 13 1.09 -3.22 3.22
C SER A 13 -0.36 -3.41 2.74
N HIS A 14 -1.35 -2.83 3.41
CA HIS A 14 -2.76 -2.99 3.05
C HIS A 14 -3.50 -1.65 3.01
N GLY A 15 -4.12 -1.32 1.87
CA GLY A 15 -4.79 -0.04 1.64
C GLY A 15 -5.98 0.24 2.57
N GLY A 16 -6.64 -0.82 3.08
CA GLY A 16 -7.74 -0.71 4.03
C GLY A 16 -7.33 -0.39 5.47
N ASN A 17 -6.03 -0.45 5.79
CA ASN A 17 -5.54 -0.11 7.12
C ASN A 17 -5.26 1.39 7.24
N ASP A 18 -5.78 2.03 8.29
CA ASP A 18 -5.40 3.39 8.68
C ASP A 18 -4.89 3.41 10.11
N PHE A 19 -3.57 3.41 10.25
CA PHE A 19 -2.90 3.45 11.55
C PHE A 19 -2.76 4.85 12.15
N LYS A 20 -3.15 5.91 11.44
CA LYS A 20 -2.93 7.30 11.89
C LYS A 20 -3.64 7.61 13.19
N GLN A 21 -4.89 7.13 13.35
CA GLN A 21 -5.64 7.33 14.59
C GLN A 21 -4.99 6.59 15.76
N MET A 22 -4.63 5.33 15.55
CA MET A 22 -3.90 4.53 16.54
C MET A 22 -2.57 5.18 16.94
N ILE A 23 -1.80 5.69 15.97
CA ILE A 23 -0.52 6.37 16.24
C ILE A 23 -0.73 7.61 17.10
N ARG A 24 -1.76 8.42 16.84
CA ARG A 24 -2.08 9.60 17.66
C ARG A 24 -2.42 9.20 19.10
N GLU A 25 -3.24 8.15 19.27
CA GLU A 25 -3.65 7.68 20.59
C GLU A 25 -2.48 7.07 21.38
N VAL A 26 -1.74 6.14 20.77
CA VAL A 26 -0.58 5.48 21.40
C VAL A 26 0.52 6.49 21.72
N GLY A 27 0.78 7.45 20.82
CA GLY A 27 1.81 8.48 21.02
C GLY A 27 1.61 9.32 22.29
N THR A 28 0.36 9.49 22.75
CA THR A 28 0.11 10.20 24.03
C THR A 28 0.62 9.45 25.25
N HIS A 29 0.71 8.13 25.18
CA HIS A 29 1.20 7.26 26.24
C HIS A 29 2.71 7.05 26.19
N PHE A 30 3.34 7.33 25.05
CA PHE A 30 4.78 7.14 24.80
C PHE A 30 5.40 8.39 24.16
N PRO A 31 5.49 9.52 24.91
CA PRO A 31 5.92 10.81 24.34
C PRO A 31 7.37 10.80 23.83
N ASP A 32 8.21 9.90 24.33
CA ASP A 32 9.60 9.76 23.90
C ASP A 32 9.78 8.83 22.69
N LEU A 33 8.68 8.22 22.21
CA LEU A 33 8.69 7.32 21.06
C LEU A 33 8.06 8.01 19.85
N TRP A 34 8.85 8.26 18.82
CA TRP A 34 8.33 8.75 17.55
C TRP A 34 7.77 7.59 16.72
N ILE A 35 6.46 7.59 16.49
CA ILE A 35 5.77 6.52 15.77
C ILE A 35 5.30 7.06 14.43
N SER A 36 5.65 6.37 13.35
CA SER A 36 5.21 6.70 11.98
C SER A 36 4.58 5.51 11.28
N THR A 37 3.91 5.76 10.17
CA THR A 37 3.45 4.72 9.27
C THR A 37 3.92 4.99 7.85
N CYS A 38 4.38 3.96 7.17
CA CYS A 38 4.79 3.98 5.76
C CYS A 38 3.80 3.19 4.93
N PHE A 39 3.27 3.80 3.89
CA PHE A 39 2.38 3.17 2.90
C PHE A 39 3.18 2.93 1.63
N TRP A 40 3.83 1.76 1.50
CA TRP A 40 4.72 1.46 0.39
C TRP A 40 4.05 1.63 -0.99
N PHE A 41 2.77 1.26 -1.09
CA PHE A 41 1.98 1.37 -2.32
C PHE A 41 1.68 2.81 -2.77
N LYS A 42 2.01 3.81 -1.94
CA LYS A 42 1.95 5.24 -2.27
C LYS A 42 3.32 5.85 -2.57
N ALA A 43 4.39 5.08 -2.44
CA ALA A 43 5.74 5.61 -2.59
C ALA A 43 6.08 5.96 -4.04
N LEU A 44 5.51 5.23 -5.02
CA LEU A 44 5.71 5.46 -6.45
C LEU A 44 4.36 5.66 -7.15
N ASP A 45 4.37 6.36 -8.28
CA ASP A 45 3.21 6.43 -9.17
C ASP A 45 3.13 5.13 -9.99
N GLY A 46 2.17 4.28 -9.65
CA GLY A 46 1.95 3.00 -10.33
C GLY A 46 1.69 3.13 -11.83
N SER A 47 1.09 4.25 -12.29
CA SER A 47 0.79 4.48 -13.71
C SER A 47 2.04 4.57 -14.60
N THR A 48 3.22 4.80 -14.01
CA THR A 48 4.51 4.78 -14.70
C THR A 48 4.97 3.36 -15.06
N TYR A 49 4.44 2.36 -14.37
CA TYR A 49 4.88 0.98 -14.47
C TYR A 49 3.82 0.04 -15.04
N PHE A 50 2.55 0.33 -14.80
CA PHE A 50 1.43 -0.56 -15.06
C PHE A 50 0.35 0.11 -15.92
N ASP A 51 -0.30 -0.67 -16.75
CA ASP A 51 -1.38 -0.20 -17.63
C ASP A 51 -2.72 -0.09 -16.87
N HIS A 52 -2.92 -0.97 -15.89
CA HIS A 52 -4.17 -1.12 -15.13
C HIS A 52 -3.91 -1.08 -13.62
N VAL A 53 -3.69 0.12 -13.09
CA VAL A 53 -3.56 0.32 -11.65
C VAL A 53 -4.95 0.22 -11.00
N GLY A 54 -5.08 -0.74 -10.10
CA GLY A 54 -6.28 -0.96 -9.28
C GLY A 54 -6.02 -0.73 -7.81
N ASP A 55 -6.75 -1.45 -6.95
CA ASP A 55 -6.54 -1.38 -5.51
C ASP A 55 -6.57 -2.76 -4.81
N HIS A 56 -6.83 -3.85 -5.54
CA HIS A 56 -6.83 -5.20 -4.98
C HIS A 56 -6.67 -6.27 -6.06
N ALA A 57 -5.69 -7.15 -5.88
CA ALA A 57 -5.35 -8.22 -6.82
C ALA A 57 -5.16 -7.71 -8.27
N ASP A 58 -4.62 -6.51 -8.39
CA ASP A 58 -4.44 -5.78 -9.63
C ASP A 58 -3.16 -6.18 -10.40
N GLU A 59 -2.86 -5.45 -11.45
CA GLU A 59 -1.64 -5.64 -12.24
C GLU A 59 -0.37 -5.40 -11.41
N THR A 60 -0.39 -4.48 -10.44
CA THR A 60 0.74 -4.15 -9.57
C THR A 60 1.10 -5.30 -8.64
N GLU A 61 0.13 -5.75 -7.87
CA GLU A 61 0.32 -6.85 -6.91
C GLU A 61 0.68 -8.15 -7.63
N THR A 62 0.00 -8.43 -8.73
CA THR A 62 0.25 -9.63 -9.53
C THR A 62 1.64 -9.60 -10.19
N SER A 63 2.09 -8.46 -10.71
CA SER A 63 3.44 -8.32 -11.28
C SER A 63 4.53 -8.50 -10.23
N LEU A 64 4.33 -7.97 -9.03
CA LEU A 64 5.24 -8.17 -7.91
C LEU A 64 5.35 -9.65 -7.54
N LEU A 65 4.21 -10.36 -7.44
CA LEU A 65 4.22 -11.79 -7.17
C LEU A 65 4.85 -12.59 -8.30
N LEU A 66 4.60 -12.28 -9.56
CA LEU A 66 5.24 -12.92 -10.70
C LEU A 66 6.78 -12.78 -10.66
N HIS A 67 7.28 -11.65 -10.16
CA HIS A 67 8.71 -11.44 -9.98
C HIS A 67 9.29 -12.19 -8.78
N LEU A 68 8.61 -12.11 -7.63
CA LEU A 68 9.15 -12.60 -6.35
C LEU A 68 8.80 -14.06 -6.08
N ARG A 69 7.60 -14.48 -6.44
CA ARG A 69 7.04 -15.80 -6.13
C ARG A 69 6.08 -16.25 -7.24
N PRO A 70 6.59 -16.51 -8.46
CA PRO A 70 5.75 -16.93 -9.59
C PRO A 70 4.99 -18.24 -9.33
N ASP A 71 5.49 -19.05 -8.42
CA ASP A 71 4.87 -20.30 -7.96
C ASP A 71 3.51 -20.08 -7.24
N LEU A 72 3.24 -18.86 -6.78
CA LEU A 72 1.98 -18.51 -6.09
C LEU A 72 0.94 -17.87 -7.02
N VAL A 73 1.28 -17.64 -8.28
CA VAL A 73 0.38 -16.97 -9.22
C VAL A 73 -0.27 -18.01 -10.14
N LEU A 74 -1.60 -18.07 -10.10
CA LEU A 74 -2.39 -18.89 -11.02
C LEU A 74 -2.27 -18.39 -12.47
N PRO A 75 -2.60 -19.20 -13.49
CA PRO A 75 -2.60 -18.74 -14.87
C PRO A 75 -3.46 -17.50 -15.04
N LEU A 76 -2.89 -16.42 -15.60
CA LEU A 76 -3.58 -15.12 -15.72
C LEU A 76 -4.88 -15.17 -16.56
N GLY A 77 -5.04 -16.21 -17.39
CA GLY A 77 -6.28 -16.46 -18.14
C GLY A 77 -7.48 -16.81 -17.25
N GLU A 78 -7.23 -17.26 -16.01
CA GLU A 78 -8.27 -17.59 -15.04
C GLU A 78 -8.75 -16.37 -14.25
N ALA A 79 -8.02 -15.26 -14.30
CA ALA A 79 -8.37 -14.03 -13.61
C ALA A 79 -9.59 -13.36 -14.26
N GLY A 80 -10.43 -12.75 -13.43
CA GLY A 80 -11.50 -11.86 -13.87
C GLY A 80 -10.96 -10.55 -14.48
N GLU A 81 -11.89 -9.70 -14.90
CA GLU A 81 -11.55 -8.39 -15.50
C GLU A 81 -11.24 -7.31 -14.42
N GLY A 82 -11.33 -7.65 -13.15
CA GLY A 82 -11.09 -6.72 -12.05
C GLY A 82 -12.07 -5.55 -11.99
N LEU A 83 -13.31 -5.79 -12.43
CA LEU A 83 -14.35 -4.77 -12.46
C LEU A 83 -14.97 -4.56 -11.08
N ALA A 84 -15.00 -3.31 -10.62
CA ALA A 84 -15.63 -2.93 -9.36
C ALA A 84 -16.88 -2.08 -9.60
N LYS A 85 -18.00 -2.46 -8.97
CA LYS A 85 -19.22 -1.66 -8.95
C LYS A 85 -19.03 -0.43 -8.06
N LYS A 86 -19.50 0.71 -8.53
CA LYS A 86 -19.44 1.96 -7.75
C LYS A 86 -20.65 2.07 -6.83
N THR A 87 -20.47 2.61 -5.65
CA THR A 87 -21.58 2.93 -4.74
C THR A 87 -22.58 3.89 -5.39
N ASN A 88 -23.87 3.77 -5.05
CA ASN A 88 -24.90 4.71 -5.49
C ASN A 88 -24.89 6.04 -4.74
N ILE A 89 -24.12 6.15 -3.65
CA ILE A 89 -24.00 7.35 -2.83
C ILE A 89 -22.96 8.28 -3.46
N HIS A 90 -23.41 9.45 -3.93
CA HIS A 90 -22.59 10.41 -4.67
C HIS A 90 -21.38 10.90 -3.86
N ALA A 91 -21.59 11.28 -2.61
CA ALA A 91 -20.57 11.73 -1.69
C ALA A 91 -19.40 10.73 -1.51
N MET A 92 -19.71 9.43 -1.55
CA MET A 92 -18.68 8.38 -1.46
C MET A 92 -17.92 8.21 -2.78
N ARG A 93 -18.58 8.44 -3.93
CA ARG A 93 -17.92 8.41 -5.23
C ARG A 93 -16.96 9.59 -5.42
N GLU A 94 -17.29 10.74 -4.82
CA GLU A 94 -16.44 11.94 -4.84
C GLU A 94 -15.32 11.90 -3.79
N GLY A 95 -15.36 10.93 -2.85
CA GLY A 95 -14.28 10.69 -1.89
C GLY A 95 -14.29 11.58 -0.64
N TRP A 96 -15.34 12.41 -0.41
CA TRP A 96 -15.46 13.21 0.80
C TRP A 96 -16.34 12.58 1.89
N ALA A 97 -16.96 11.42 1.59
CA ALA A 97 -17.57 10.53 2.57
C ALA A 97 -17.01 9.12 2.40
N TRP A 98 -16.99 8.37 3.48
CA TRP A 98 -16.43 7.03 3.49
C TRP A 98 -17.32 6.05 4.25
N ALA A 99 -17.35 4.80 3.77
CA ALA A 99 -17.87 3.66 4.48
C ALA A 99 -17.08 2.42 4.11
N GLU A 100 -17.15 1.42 4.95
CA GLU A 100 -16.57 0.11 4.68
C GLU A 100 -17.12 -0.49 3.36
N ARG A 101 -16.23 -1.08 2.56
CA ARG A 101 -16.56 -1.75 1.31
C ARG A 101 -17.33 -3.06 1.56
N LYS A 102 -18.48 -3.21 0.92
CA LYS A 102 -19.24 -4.46 0.93
C LYS A 102 -18.79 -5.34 -0.23
N TRP A 103 -17.74 -6.11 -0.03
CA TRP A 103 -17.03 -6.87 -1.06
C TRP A 103 -17.95 -7.70 -1.95
N SER A 104 -18.92 -8.44 -1.37
CA SER A 104 -19.89 -9.25 -2.12
C SER A 104 -20.81 -8.45 -3.04
N GLN A 105 -20.89 -7.12 -2.87
CA GLN A 105 -21.67 -6.22 -3.73
C GLN A 105 -20.81 -5.47 -4.74
N VAL A 106 -19.50 -5.37 -4.47
CA VAL A 106 -18.57 -4.55 -5.27
C VAL A 106 -17.97 -5.35 -6.40
N THR A 107 -17.53 -6.57 -6.16
CA THR A 107 -16.89 -7.43 -7.16
C THR A 107 -17.46 -8.85 -7.12
N GLU A 108 -17.19 -9.61 -8.16
CA GLU A 108 -17.59 -11.03 -8.24
C GLU A 108 -16.49 -11.97 -7.69
N ASP A 109 -15.22 -11.54 -7.81
CA ASP A 109 -14.03 -12.35 -7.52
C ASP A 109 -13.02 -11.64 -6.59
N THR A 110 -13.44 -10.57 -5.93
CA THR A 110 -12.63 -9.67 -5.09
C THR A 110 -11.62 -8.82 -5.84
N GLY A 111 -11.33 -9.06 -7.11
CA GLY A 111 -10.42 -8.25 -7.91
C GLY A 111 -10.93 -6.83 -8.15
N VAL A 112 -10.04 -5.83 -7.96
CA VAL A 112 -10.27 -4.41 -8.32
C VAL A 112 -9.05 -3.89 -9.06
N GLY A 113 -9.08 -3.96 -10.37
CA GLY A 113 -7.99 -3.78 -11.30
C GLY A 113 -7.73 -5.07 -12.09
N ASN A 114 -7.30 -4.95 -13.34
CA ASN A 114 -7.15 -6.09 -14.24
C ASN A 114 -5.72 -6.64 -14.20
N PRO A 115 -5.47 -7.87 -13.69
CA PRO A 115 -4.13 -8.43 -13.57
C PRO A 115 -3.59 -9.02 -14.89
N LYS A 116 -4.41 -9.13 -15.97
CA LYS A 116 -4.06 -9.87 -17.19
C LYS A 116 -2.82 -9.35 -17.93
N LYS A 117 -2.46 -8.08 -17.71
CA LYS A 117 -1.23 -7.47 -18.26
C LYS A 117 -0.03 -7.52 -17.32
N ALA A 118 -0.16 -8.18 -16.18
CA ALA A 118 0.94 -8.34 -15.24
C ALA A 118 2.09 -9.14 -15.86
N THR A 119 3.31 -8.70 -15.61
CA THR A 119 4.53 -9.41 -16.00
C THR A 119 5.59 -9.36 -14.90
N ALA A 120 6.46 -10.37 -14.88
CA ALA A 120 7.60 -10.38 -13.94
C ALA A 120 8.56 -9.21 -14.16
N GLU A 121 8.72 -8.73 -15.42
CA GLU A 121 9.57 -7.61 -15.78
C GLU A 121 9.06 -6.30 -15.20
N LYS A 122 7.73 -6.04 -15.31
CA LYS A 122 7.10 -4.88 -14.68
C LYS A 122 7.27 -4.92 -13.16
N GLY A 123 7.03 -6.09 -12.56
CA GLY A 123 7.22 -6.32 -11.13
C GLY A 123 8.65 -6.07 -10.71
N LYS A 124 9.64 -6.58 -11.45
CA LYS A 124 11.08 -6.38 -11.18
C LYS A 124 11.46 -4.91 -11.19
N ARG A 125 11.02 -4.15 -12.23
CA ARG A 125 11.32 -2.73 -12.35
C ARG A 125 10.73 -1.93 -11.20
N PHE A 126 9.43 -2.13 -10.94
CA PHE A 126 8.74 -1.46 -9.84
C PHE A 126 9.37 -1.81 -8.47
N TYR A 127 9.67 -3.10 -8.23
CA TYR A 127 10.29 -3.55 -6.99
C TYR A 127 11.67 -2.92 -6.77
N GLY A 128 12.49 -2.83 -7.80
CA GLY A 128 13.81 -2.20 -7.73
C GLY A 128 13.73 -0.73 -7.31
N ASP A 129 12.90 0.06 -8.00
CA ASP A 129 12.73 1.48 -7.71
C ASP A 129 12.06 1.71 -6.34
N LEU A 130 11.08 0.87 -5.99
CA LEU A 130 10.40 0.90 -4.70
C LEU A 130 11.36 0.62 -3.54
N THR A 131 12.15 -0.43 -3.64
CA THR A 131 13.10 -0.80 -2.57
C THR A 131 14.19 0.24 -2.39
N GLN A 132 14.66 0.86 -3.47
CA GLN A 132 15.59 1.98 -3.41
C GLN A 132 14.98 3.17 -2.66
N LYS A 133 13.76 3.56 -3.00
CA LYS A 133 13.06 4.69 -2.37
C LYS A 133 12.76 4.43 -0.90
N LEU A 134 12.33 3.23 -0.56
CA LEU A 134 12.08 2.84 0.83
C LEU A 134 13.39 2.75 1.63
N GLY A 135 14.47 2.26 1.03
CA GLY A 135 15.79 2.24 1.65
C GLY A 135 16.25 3.64 2.02
N GLN A 136 16.10 4.62 1.11
CA GLN A 136 16.41 6.02 1.39
C GLN A 136 15.57 6.57 2.56
N PHE A 137 14.26 6.31 2.58
CA PHE A 137 13.41 6.69 3.70
C PHE A 137 13.88 6.12 5.04
N PHE A 138 14.28 4.86 5.08
CA PHE A 138 14.75 4.24 6.32
C PHE A 138 16.11 4.82 6.78
N ILE A 139 17.00 5.18 5.84
CA ILE A 139 18.26 5.87 6.16
C ILE A 139 17.96 7.26 6.74
N GLU A 140 17.16 8.07 6.05
CA GLU A 140 16.75 9.40 6.51
C GLU A 140 16.11 9.34 7.90
N LEU A 141 15.24 8.37 8.14
CA LEU A 141 14.61 8.19 9.44
C LEU A 141 15.62 7.78 10.51
N ALA A 142 16.55 6.88 10.18
CA ALA A 142 17.58 6.46 11.13
C ALA A 142 18.45 7.65 11.58
N ASP A 143 18.82 8.51 10.64
CA ASP A 143 19.70 9.66 10.88
C ASP A 143 18.96 10.89 11.44
N ALA A 144 17.63 10.93 11.39
CA ALA A 144 16.84 12.07 11.83
C ALA A 144 17.04 12.40 13.32
N ASP A 145 17.34 13.66 13.62
CA ASP A 145 17.32 14.19 14.98
C ASP A 145 15.88 14.52 15.40
N LEU A 146 15.33 13.75 16.34
CA LEU A 146 13.94 13.93 16.79
C LEU A 146 13.67 15.29 17.44
N GLN A 147 14.72 16.04 17.84
CA GLN A 147 14.59 17.39 18.37
C GLN A 147 14.56 18.47 17.28
N LYS A 148 14.81 18.10 16.02
CA LYS A 148 14.93 19.01 14.87
C LYS A 148 14.24 18.45 13.63
N LEU A 149 13.03 17.89 13.80
CA LEU A 149 12.28 17.29 12.69
C LEU A 149 11.64 18.31 11.74
N TYR A 150 11.56 19.57 12.16
CA TYR A 150 10.90 20.63 11.40
C TYR A 150 11.87 21.83 11.28
N GLU A 151 11.88 22.47 10.12
CA GLU A 151 12.58 23.71 9.82
C GLU A 151 11.75 24.95 10.20
#